data_ace9957decaf572efa7bf542498bbf50
#
_entry.id   ace9957decaf572efa7bf542498bbf50
#
_cell.length_a   1.000
_cell.length_b   1.000
_cell.length_c   1.000
_cell.angle_alpha   90.00
_cell.angle_beta   90.00
_cell.angle_gamma   90.00
#
_symmetry.space_group_name_H-M   'P 1'
#
loop_
_entity.id
_entity.type
_entity.pdbx_description
1 polymer ?
#
loop_
_entity_poly.entity_id
_entity_poly.type
_entity_poly.pdbx_seq_one_letter_code
_entity_poly.pdbx_strand_id
1 'polypeptide(L)'
;MQAVTPITQANGVQVIFASLTGDILLDALIGAMFAIISYSSLAAVLLTATLTAAGIISFPVALCLVIGANLGSGLLAMLNNSAANAAARRVALGSLLFKLVGSLIILPFVHLLAETMGNLPLPKAELVIYFHVFYNLVRCLVMLPFVDPMARFCKTIIRDEPELDTQLRPKHLDVSALDTPTLALANAARETLRIGDAMEQMMEGLNKVMHGEPRQEKELRKLADDINVLYTAIKLYLARMPKEELAEEESRRWAEIIEMSLNLEQASDIVERMGSEIADKSLAARRAFSLDGLKELDALYEQLLSNLKLAMSVFFSGDVTSARRLRRSKHRFRILNRRYSHTHVDRLHQQNVQSIETSSLHLGLLGDMQRLNSLFCSVAYSVLEQPDEDEGRDEY
;
A
#
# COMPACT_ATOMS: atom_id res chain seq x y z
N MET A 1 -0.26 -36.78 -6.43
CA MET A 1 -1.38 -37.65 -6.06
C MET A 1 -1.24 -38.29 -4.66
N GLN A 2 -0.10 -38.76 -4.23
CA GLN A 2 0.08 -39.41 -2.89
C GLN A 2 -0.31 -38.51 -1.68
N ALA A 3 -0.16 -37.19 -1.76
CA ALA A 3 -0.47 -36.28 -0.66
C ALA A 3 -1.99 -36.03 -0.44
N VAL A 4 -2.84 -36.39 -1.40
CA VAL A 4 -4.32 -36.13 -1.35
C VAL A 4 -5.05 -37.41 -0.88
N THR A 5 -4.41 -38.56 -0.93
CA THR A 5 -4.99 -39.87 -0.54
C THR A 5 -5.55 -39.87 0.91
N PRO A 6 -4.87 -39.31 1.93
CA PRO A 6 -5.41 -39.30 3.29
C PRO A 6 -6.72 -38.48 3.44
N ILE A 7 -6.87 -37.43 2.63
CA ILE A 7 -8.07 -36.56 2.67
C ILE A 7 -9.27 -37.31 2.07
N THR A 8 -9.06 -38.08 1.01
CA THR A 8 -10.15 -38.86 0.38
C THR A 8 -10.63 -40.03 1.24
N GLN A 9 -9.81 -40.50 2.20
CA GLN A 9 -10.17 -41.58 3.14
C GLN A 9 -10.88 -41.05 4.41
N ALA A 10 -10.95 -39.72 4.64
CA ALA A 10 -11.64 -39.17 5.77
C ALA A 10 -13.16 -39.40 5.63
N ASN A 11 -13.78 -40.07 6.58
CA ASN A 11 -15.21 -40.41 6.57
C ASN A 11 -16.12 -39.20 6.32
N GLY A 12 -15.79 -38.02 6.89
CA GLY A 12 -16.56 -36.80 6.68
C GLY A 12 -16.52 -36.29 5.22
N VAL A 13 -15.40 -36.42 4.56
CA VAL A 13 -15.25 -36.04 3.13
C VAL A 13 -16.06 -36.99 2.25
N GLN A 14 -15.96 -38.30 2.51
CA GLN A 14 -16.74 -39.30 1.77
C GLN A 14 -18.26 -39.10 1.92
N VAL A 15 -18.75 -38.80 3.12
CA VAL A 15 -20.19 -38.54 3.37
C VAL A 15 -20.66 -37.32 2.62
N ILE A 16 -19.91 -36.21 2.61
CA ILE A 16 -20.24 -34.98 1.89
C ILE A 16 -20.31 -35.26 0.37
N PHE A 17 -19.32 -35.96 -0.18
CA PHE A 17 -19.28 -36.22 -1.62
C PHE A 17 -20.23 -37.35 -2.07
N ALA A 18 -20.53 -38.31 -1.22
CA ALA A 18 -21.53 -39.34 -1.48
C ALA A 18 -22.98 -38.78 -1.46
N SER A 19 -23.22 -37.66 -0.78
CA SER A 19 -24.52 -36.96 -0.77
C SER A 19 -24.71 -36.01 -1.96
N LEU A 20 -23.73 -35.88 -2.87
CA LEU A 20 -23.87 -35.13 -4.11
C LEU A 20 -24.94 -35.78 -4.99
N THR A 21 -26.01 -35.04 -5.21
CA THR A 21 -27.25 -35.57 -5.82
C THR A 21 -27.23 -35.57 -7.35
N GLY A 22 -26.18 -35.05 -7.98
CA GLY A 22 -26.14 -34.81 -9.43
C GLY A 22 -26.89 -33.56 -9.85
N ASP A 23 -27.25 -32.68 -8.90
CA ASP A 23 -27.72 -31.34 -9.21
C ASP A 23 -26.56 -30.48 -9.68
N ILE A 24 -26.62 -30.06 -10.95
CA ILE A 24 -25.56 -29.34 -11.66
C ILE A 24 -25.14 -28.07 -10.93
N LEU A 25 -26.10 -27.32 -10.38
CA LEU A 25 -25.82 -26.04 -9.72
C LEU A 25 -25.23 -26.27 -8.32
N LEU A 26 -25.77 -27.23 -7.58
CA LEU A 26 -25.26 -27.57 -6.24
C LEU A 26 -23.82 -28.12 -6.33
N ASP A 27 -23.57 -29.02 -7.26
CA ASP A 27 -22.24 -29.60 -7.47
C ASP A 27 -21.21 -28.51 -7.87
N ALA A 28 -21.61 -27.57 -8.76
CA ALA A 28 -20.75 -26.45 -9.12
C ALA A 28 -20.49 -25.51 -7.93
N LEU A 29 -21.51 -25.25 -7.10
CA LEU A 29 -21.35 -24.44 -5.88
C LEU A 29 -20.36 -25.08 -4.90
N ILE A 30 -20.49 -26.39 -4.69
CA ILE A 30 -19.57 -27.15 -3.83
C ILE A 30 -18.13 -27.11 -4.36
N GLY A 31 -17.94 -27.24 -5.68
CA GLY A 31 -16.65 -27.07 -6.33
C GLY A 31 -16.06 -25.68 -6.12
N ALA A 32 -16.88 -24.64 -6.20
CA ALA A 32 -16.47 -23.28 -5.93
C ALA A 32 -16.06 -23.07 -4.46
N MET A 33 -16.85 -23.56 -3.51
CA MET A 33 -16.51 -23.51 -2.09
C MET A 33 -15.20 -24.25 -1.80
N PHE A 34 -14.99 -25.40 -2.42
CA PHE A 34 -13.77 -26.18 -2.23
C PHE A 34 -12.52 -25.43 -2.71
N ALA A 35 -12.60 -24.75 -3.85
CA ALA A 35 -11.52 -23.92 -4.37
C ALA A 35 -11.23 -22.70 -3.46
N ILE A 36 -12.26 -22.10 -2.85
CA ILE A 36 -12.12 -20.99 -1.92
C ILE A 36 -11.46 -21.47 -0.62
N ILE A 37 -11.95 -22.55 -0.03
CA ILE A 37 -11.44 -23.09 1.25
C ILE A 37 -9.98 -23.56 1.11
N SER A 38 -9.65 -24.22 -0.02
CA SER A 38 -8.28 -24.70 -0.28
C SER A 38 -7.34 -23.62 -0.80
N TYR A 39 -7.83 -22.40 -1.04
CA TYR A 39 -7.10 -21.30 -1.69
C TYR A 39 -6.45 -21.72 -3.03
N SER A 40 -6.95 -22.79 -3.66
CA SER A 40 -6.37 -23.36 -4.88
C SER A 40 -7.39 -24.12 -5.70
N SER A 41 -7.69 -23.63 -6.91
CA SER A 41 -8.51 -24.38 -7.86
C SER A 41 -7.82 -25.67 -8.33
N LEU A 42 -6.49 -25.68 -8.42
CA LEU A 42 -5.75 -26.86 -8.80
C LEU A 42 -5.90 -27.97 -7.76
N ALA A 43 -5.81 -27.65 -6.47
CA ALA A 43 -6.04 -28.61 -5.38
C ALA A 43 -7.46 -29.19 -5.45
N ALA A 44 -8.47 -28.35 -5.72
CA ALA A 44 -9.84 -28.79 -5.89
C ALA A 44 -10.02 -29.73 -7.10
N VAL A 45 -9.38 -29.43 -8.25
CA VAL A 45 -9.40 -30.27 -9.45
C VAL A 45 -8.70 -31.63 -9.20
N LEU A 46 -7.55 -31.63 -8.55
CA LEU A 46 -6.81 -32.88 -8.23
C LEU A 46 -7.59 -33.75 -7.24
N LEU A 47 -8.23 -33.14 -6.23
CA LEU A 47 -9.11 -33.88 -5.33
C LEU A 47 -10.29 -34.48 -6.09
N THR A 48 -10.95 -33.70 -6.94
CA THR A 48 -12.06 -34.17 -7.80
C THR A 48 -11.61 -35.36 -8.66
N ALA A 49 -10.44 -35.27 -9.29
CA ALA A 49 -9.88 -36.37 -10.08
C ALA A 49 -9.62 -37.64 -9.25
N THR A 50 -9.11 -37.51 -8.03
CA THR A 50 -8.87 -38.65 -7.11
C THR A 50 -10.17 -39.28 -6.61
N LEU A 51 -11.20 -38.47 -6.30
CA LEU A 51 -12.51 -38.97 -5.91
C LEU A 51 -13.21 -39.70 -7.07
N THR A 52 -13.03 -39.22 -8.30
CA THR A 52 -13.52 -39.90 -9.53
C THR A 52 -12.80 -41.25 -9.74
N ALA A 53 -11.47 -41.28 -9.56
CA ALA A 53 -10.69 -42.50 -9.64
C ALA A 53 -11.13 -43.55 -8.62
N ALA A 54 -11.47 -43.12 -7.41
CA ALA A 54 -11.97 -43.96 -6.32
C ALA A 54 -13.42 -44.42 -6.51
N GLY A 55 -14.12 -43.91 -7.53
CA GLY A 55 -15.53 -44.23 -7.76
C GLY A 55 -16.51 -43.59 -6.74
N ILE A 56 -16.05 -42.64 -5.96
CA ILE A 56 -16.86 -41.96 -4.91
C ILE A 56 -17.84 -41.00 -5.55
N ILE A 57 -17.45 -40.34 -6.64
CA ILE A 57 -18.29 -39.41 -7.40
C ILE A 57 -18.41 -39.86 -8.87
N SER A 58 -19.54 -39.56 -9.48
CA SER A 58 -19.78 -39.83 -10.90
C SER A 58 -19.02 -38.83 -11.78
N PHE A 59 -18.75 -39.21 -13.03
CA PHE A 59 -18.01 -38.35 -13.94
C PHE A 59 -18.74 -37.03 -14.28
N PRO A 60 -20.07 -36.96 -14.47
CA PRO A 60 -20.80 -35.71 -14.62
C PRO A 60 -20.66 -34.77 -13.42
N VAL A 61 -20.76 -35.32 -12.20
CA VAL A 61 -20.54 -34.57 -10.93
C VAL A 61 -19.13 -33.98 -10.90
N ALA A 62 -18.13 -34.78 -11.30
CA ALA A 62 -16.74 -34.31 -11.34
C ALA A 62 -16.56 -33.10 -12.28
N LEU A 63 -17.21 -33.10 -13.45
CA LEU A 63 -17.18 -31.97 -14.38
C LEU A 63 -17.81 -30.72 -13.77
N CYS A 64 -18.94 -30.84 -13.06
CA CYS A 64 -19.60 -29.76 -12.36
C CYS A 64 -18.66 -29.15 -11.26
N LEU A 65 -18.02 -30.00 -10.46
CA LEU A 65 -17.06 -29.59 -9.42
C LEU A 65 -15.89 -28.82 -10.03
N VAL A 66 -15.36 -29.25 -11.18
CA VAL A 66 -14.25 -28.55 -11.86
C VAL A 66 -14.68 -27.19 -12.37
N ILE A 67 -15.87 -27.07 -12.98
CA ILE A 67 -16.43 -25.77 -13.42
C ILE A 67 -16.60 -24.84 -12.21
N GLY A 68 -17.15 -25.37 -11.13
CA GLY A 68 -17.29 -24.64 -9.87
C GLY A 68 -15.96 -24.19 -9.28
N ALA A 69 -14.96 -25.05 -9.28
CA ALA A 69 -13.63 -24.71 -8.78
C ALA A 69 -12.98 -23.56 -9.58
N ASN A 70 -13.21 -23.51 -10.90
CA ASN A 70 -12.80 -22.38 -11.72
C ASN A 70 -13.50 -21.07 -11.33
N LEU A 71 -14.81 -21.12 -11.04
CA LEU A 71 -15.57 -19.98 -10.57
C LEU A 71 -15.08 -19.52 -9.19
N GLY A 72 -14.86 -20.45 -8.26
CA GLY A 72 -14.33 -20.19 -6.93
C GLY A 72 -12.97 -19.49 -6.94
N SER A 73 -12.09 -19.86 -7.88
CA SER A 73 -10.81 -19.17 -8.03
C SER A 73 -10.96 -17.72 -8.53
N GLY A 74 -12.02 -17.40 -9.25
CA GLY A 74 -12.36 -16.03 -9.64
C GLY A 74 -12.84 -15.19 -8.45
N LEU A 75 -13.68 -15.78 -7.59
CA LEU A 75 -14.13 -15.16 -6.34
C LEU A 75 -12.96 -14.91 -5.39
N LEU A 76 -12.05 -15.87 -5.26
CA LEU A 76 -10.84 -15.73 -4.44
C LEU A 76 -9.95 -14.59 -4.95
N ALA A 77 -9.76 -14.47 -6.27
CA ALA A 77 -9.02 -13.36 -6.85
C ALA A 77 -9.67 -12.00 -6.53
N MET A 78 -11.01 -11.93 -6.54
CA MET A 78 -11.75 -10.71 -6.20
C MET A 78 -11.59 -10.36 -4.71
N LEU A 79 -11.64 -11.34 -3.81
CA LEU A 79 -11.44 -11.15 -2.37
C LEU A 79 -10.01 -10.67 -2.06
N ASN A 80 -9.00 -11.29 -2.66
CA ASN A 80 -7.60 -10.94 -2.44
C ASN A 80 -7.26 -9.53 -2.95
N ASN A 81 -7.99 -9.02 -3.95
CA ASN A 81 -7.78 -7.69 -4.50
C ASN A 81 -8.81 -6.67 -3.99
N SER A 82 -9.58 -6.97 -2.96
CA SER A 82 -10.64 -6.08 -2.44
C SER A 82 -10.10 -4.72 -1.96
N ALA A 83 -8.92 -4.70 -1.35
CA ALA A 83 -8.23 -3.51 -0.87
C ALA A 83 -7.22 -2.93 -1.90
N ALA A 84 -7.11 -3.51 -3.10
CA ALA A 84 -6.20 -3.03 -4.13
C ALA A 84 -6.79 -1.83 -4.90
N ASN A 85 -5.95 -1.14 -5.68
CA ASN A 85 -6.37 -0.03 -6.52
C ASN A 85 -7.46 -0.43 -7.54
N ALA A 86 -8.17 0.57 -8.08
CA ALA A 86 -9.29 0.34 -9.00
C ALA A 86 -8.91 -0.51 -10.23
N ALA A 87 -7.69 -0.36 -10.76
CA ALA A 87 -7.21 -1.14 -11.90
C ALA A 87 -7.09 -2.64 -11.58
N ALA A 88 -6.47 -3.00 -10.44
CA ALA A 88 -6.34 -4.39 -10.00
C ALA A 88 -7.71 -5.03 -9.69
N ARG A 89 -8.62 -4.28 -9.04
CA ARG A 89 -10.00 -4.72 -8.77
C ARG A 89 -10.79 -4.99 -10.07
N ARG A 90 -10.60 -4.17 -11.12
CA ARG A 90 -11.22 -4.37 -12.45
C ARG A 90 -10.72 -5.65 -13.13
N VAL A 91 -9.42 -5.92 -13.05
CA VAL A 91 -8.85 -7.17 -13.61
C VAL A 91 -9.43 -8.39 -12.90
N ALA A 92 -9.52 -8.37 -11.58
CA ALA A 92 -10.12 -9.45 -10.79
C ALA A 92 -11.61 -9.64 -11.14
N LEU A 93 -12.38 -8.54 -11.25
CA LEU A 93 -13.78 -8.57 -11.63
C LEU A 93 -13.97 -9.09 -13.06
N GLY A 94 -13.20 -8.62 -14.03
CA GLY A 94 -13.27 -9.10 -15.42
C GLY A 94 -12.96 -10.59 -15.54
N SER A 95 -11.95 -11.07 -14.80
CA SER A 95 -11.63 -12.50 -14.73
C SER A 95 -12.79 -13.32 -14.14
N LEU A 96 -13.41 -12.85 -13.06
CA LEU A 96 -14.57 -13.50 -12.45
C LEU A 96 -15.76 -13.54 -13.42
N LEU A 97 -16.07 -12.44 -14.11
CA LEU A 97 -17.16 -12.36 -15.06
C LEU A 97 -16.97 -13.29 -16.26
N PHE A 98 -15.76 -13.37 -16.81
CA PHE A 98 -15.45 -14.33 -17.88
C PHE A 98 -15.59 -15.79 -17.42
N LYS A 99 -15.22 -16.10 -16.16
CA LYS A 99 -15.44 -17.43 -15.60
C LYS A 99 -16.93 -17.72 -15.39
N LEU A 100 -17.69 -16.73 -14.92
CA LEU A 100 -19.12 -16.84 -14.72
C LEU A 100 -19.85 -17.10 -16.06
N VAL A 101 -19.57 -16.28 -17.08
CA VAL A 101 -20.16 -16.45 -18.42
C VAL A 101 -19.78 -17.82 -19.00
N GLY A 102 -18.50 -18.21 -18.92
CA GLY A 102 -18.07 -19.52 -19.38
C GLY A 102 -18.75 -20.68 -18.66
N SER A 103 -18.95 -20.56 -17.33
CA SER A 103 -19.67 -21.56 -16.53
C SER A 103 -21.16 -21.65 -16.94
N LEU A 104 -21.82 -20.52 -17.11
CA LEU A 104 -23.23 -20.48 -17.53
C LEU A 104 -23.45 -21.08 -18.92
N ILE A 105 -22.48 -20.93 -19.83
CA ILE A 105 -22.58 -21.53 -21.18
C ILE A 105 -22.36 -23.03 -21.13
N ILE A 106 -21.38 -23.54 -20.33
CA ILE A 106 -21.00 -24.95 -20.40
C ILE A 106 -21.84 -25.86 -19.49
N LEU A 107 -22.36 -25.35 -18.35
CA LEU A 107 -23.12 -26.14 -17.38
C LEU A 107 -24.30 -26.90 -17.96
N PRO A 108 -25.15 -26.33 -18.85
CA PRO A 108 -26.26 -27.07 -19.47
C PRO A 108 -25.81 -28.28 -20.31
N PHE A 109 -24.58 -28.26 -20.82
CA PHE A 109 -24.02 -29.29 -21.67
C PHE A 109 -23.18 -30.35 -20.93
N VAL A 110 -23.10 -30.30 -19.60
CA VAL A 110 -22.24 -31.18 -18.81
C VAL A 110 -22.59 -32.66 -19.05
N HIS A 111 -23.87 -33.03 -19.09
CA HIS A 111 -24.28 -34.42 -19.35
C HIS A 111 -23.82 -34.92 -20.72
N LEU A 112 -24.01 -34.09 -21.76
CA LEU A 112 -23.56 -34.41 -23.11
C LEU A 112 -22.04 -34.55 -23.19
N LEU A 113 -21.32 -33.63 -22.51
CA LEU A 113 -19.86 -33.70 -22.45
C LEU A 113 -19.37 -34.93 -21.66
N ALA A 114 -20.04 -35.26 -20.57
CA ALA A 114 -19.71 -36.45 -19.79
C ALA A 114 -19.91 -37.74 -20.57
N GLU A 115 -20.98 -37.82 -21.36
CA GLU A 115 -21.25 -38.97 -22.25
C GLU A 115 -20.21 -39.09 -23.35
N THR A 116 -19.97 -37.98 -24.08
CA THR A 116 -19.01 -37.99 -25.19
C THR A 116 -17.58 -38.24 -24.75
N MET A 117 -17.13 -37.61 -23.65
CA MET A 117 -15.80 -37.82 -23.09
C MET A 117 -15.65 -39.19 -22.40
N GLY A 118 -16.71 -39.68 -21.77
CA GLY A 118 -16.73 -40.98 -21.09
C GLY A 118 -16.54 -42.19 -22.01
N ASN A 119 -16.73 -42.01 -23.31
CA ASN A 119 -16.50 -43.03 -24.35
C ASN A 119 -15.01 -43.10 -24.80
N LEU A 120 -14.18 -42.14 -24.35
CA LEU A 120 -12.74 -42.17 -24.69
C LEU A 120 -12.00 -43.26 -23.89
N PRO A 121 -11.01 -43.93 -24.50
CA PRO A 121 -10.26 -45.02 -23.90
C PRO A 121 -9.18 -44.50 -22.89
N LEU A 122 -9.62 -43.62 -21.97
CA LEU A 122 -8.76 -42.99 -20.95
C LEU A 122 -9.35 -43.15 -19.55
N PRO A 123 -8.53 -43.18 -18.51
CA PRO A 123 -9.01 -43.18 -17.12
C PRO A 123 -9.83 -41.94 -16.83
N LYS A 124 -10.98 -42.08 -16.15
CA LYS A 124 -11.88 -40.95 -15.86
C LYS A 124 -11.20 -39.82 -15.06
N ALA A 125 -10.26 -40.16 -14.20
CA ALA A 125 -9.46 -39.17 -13.45
C ALA A 125 -8.62 -38.28 -14.37
N GLU A 126 -8.01 -38.86 -15.42
CA GLU A 126 -7.25 -38.06 -16.39
C GLU A 126 -8.18 -37.20 -17.25
N LEU A 127 -9.34 -37.73 -17.60
CA LEU A 127 -10.36 -36.94 -18.34
C LEU A 127 -10.82 -35.72 -17.56
N VAL A 128 -10.91 -35.78 -16.24
CA VAL A 128 -11.22 -34.61 -15.38
C VAL A 128 -10.13 -33.53 -15.52
N ILE A 129 -8.85 -33.94 -15.52
CA ILE A 129 -7.73 -33.01 -15.67
C ILE A 129 -7.71 -32.42 -17.10
N TYR A 130 -7.87 -33.25 -18.13
CA TYR A 130 -7.94 -32.80 -19.51
C TYR A 130 -9.12 -31.86 -19.76
N PHE A 131 -10.28 -32.15 -19.16
CA PHE A 131 -11.44 -31.25 -19.21
C PHE A 131 -11.08 -29.89 -18.59
N HIS A 132 -10.45 -29.84 -17.43
CA HIS A 132 -10.03 -28.59 -16.78
C HIS A 132 -9.13 -27.76 -17.71
N VAL A 133 -8.11 -28.37 -18.29
CA VAL A 133 -7.15 -27.68 -19.18
C VAL A 133 -7.85 -27.21 -20.45
N PHE A 134 -8.59 -28.09 -21.12
CA PHE A 134 -9.25 -27.79 -22.38
C PHE A 134 -10.36 -26.73 -22.22
N TYR A 135 -11.18 -26.85 -21.18
CA TYR A 135 -12.22 -25.87 -20.84
C TYR A 135 -11.62 -24.47 -20.64
N ASN A 136 -10.54 -24.37 -19.87
CA ASN A 136 -9.89 -23.08 -19.64
C ASN A 136 -9.27 -22.51 -20.93
N LEU A 137 -8.65 -23.34 -21.75
CA LEU A 137 -8.06 -22.94 -23.03
C LEU A 137 -9.13 -22.42 -23.99
N VAL A 138 -10.21 -23.21 -24.20
CA VAL A 138 -11.31 -22.81 -25.09
C VAL A 138 -11.98 -21.55 -24.61
N ARG A 139 -12.27 -21.44 -23.31
CA ARG A 139 -12.82 -20.24 -22.70
C ARG A 139 -11.94 -19.02 -22.96
N CYS A 140 -10.61 -19.12 -22.72
CA CYS A 140 -9.69 -18.02 -22.98
C CYS A 140 -9.73 -17.57 -24.44
N LEU A 141 -9.69 -18.52 -25.38
CA LEU A 141 -9.73 -18.20 -26.83
C LEU A 141 -11.06 -17.55 -27.24
N VAL A 142 -12.18 -18.07 -26.75
CA VAL A 142 -13.52 -17.53 -27.06
C VAL A 142 -13.73 -16.16 -26.46
N MET A 143 -13.18 -15.91 -25.25
CA MET A 143 -13.35 -14.62 -24.54
C MET A 143 -12.35 -13.55 -24.99
N LEU A 144 -11.30 -13.90 -25.74
CA LEU A 144 -10.26 -12.95 -26.17
C LEU A 144 -10.81 -11.73 -26.92
N PRO A 145 -11.72 -11.85 -27.90
CA PRO A 145 -12.29 -10.70 -28.60
C PRO A 145 -13.20 -9.82 -27.71
N PHE A 146 -13.61 -10.32 -26.55
CA PHE A 146 -14.49 -9.60 -25.62
C PHE A 146 -13.73 -8.88 -24.50
N VAL A 147 -12.40 -8.85 -24.52
CA VAL A 147 -11.58 -8.22 -23.46
C VAL A 147 -11.88 -6.72 -23.37
N ASP A 148 -11.90 -6.00 -24.49
CA ASP A 148 -12.16 -4.55 -24.50
C ASP A 148 -13.60 -4.18 -24.06
N PRO A 149 -14.67 -4.85 -24.54
CA PRO A 149 -16.00 -4.67 -24.02
C PRO A 149 -16.10 -4.95 -22.51
N MET A 150 -15.48 -6.03 -22.04
CA MET A 150 -15.46 -6.40 -20.63
C MET A 150 -14.72 -5.35 -19.79
N ALA A 151 -13.58 -4.86 -20.26
CA ALA A 151 -12.82 -3.82 -19.57
C ALA A 151 -13.65 -2.52 -19.44
N ARG A 152 -14.37 -2.13 -20.50
CA ARG A 152 -15.31 -0.98 -20.44
C ARG A 152 -16.43 -1.22 -19.44
N PHE A 153 -17.01 -2.41 -19.43
CA PHE A 153 -18.04 -2.78 -18.45
C PHE A 153 -17.53 -2.76 -17.03
N CYS A 154 -16.34 -3.31 -16.76
CA CYS A 154 -15.72 -3.25 -15.43
C CYS A 154 -15.45 -1.80 -14.97
N LYS A 155 -15.12 -0.88 -15.87
CA LYS A 155 -14.96 0.55 -15.57
C LYS A 155 -16.26 1.23 -15.15
N THR A 156 -17.43 0.77 -15.64
CA THR A 156 -18.71 1.32 -15.20
C THR A 156 -19.10 0.87 -13.80
N ILE A 157 -18.70 -0.34 -13.40
CA ILE A 157 -18.96 -0.91 -12.07
C ILE A 157 -17.97 -0.37 -11.03
N ILE A 158 -16.68 -0.47 -11.32
CA ILE A 158 -15.60 0.04 -10.47
C ILE A 158 -15.10 1.31 -11.14
N ARG A 159 -15.61 2.44 -10.70
CA ARG A 159 -15.17 3.75 -11.20
C ARG A 159 -13.73 3.98 -10.78
N ASP A 160 -13.02 4.78 -11.58
CA ASP A 160 -11.74 5.32 -11.11
C ASP A 160 -12.04 6.09 -9.82
N GLU A 161 -11.25 5.87 -8.81
CA GLU A 161 -11.20 6.83 -7.71
C GLU A 161 -10.93 8.17 -8.38
N PRO A 162 -11.67 9.25 -8.03
CA PRO A 162 -11.37 10.55 -8.62
C PRO A 162 -9.87 10.71 -8.49
N GLU A 163 -9.18 10.94 -9.64
CA GLU A 163 -7.79 11.39 -9.58
C GLU A 163 -7.85 12.55 -8.60
N LEU A 164 -7.27 12.35 -7.42
CA LEU A 164 -7.08 13.44 -6.49
C LEU A 164 -6.53 14.55 -7.35
N ASP A 165 -7.18 15.70 -7.34
CA ASP A 165 -6.74 16.87 -8.09
C ASP A 165 -5.39 17.27 -7.46
N THR A 166 -4.36 16.47 -7.82
CA THR A 166 -3.01 16.59 -7.32
C THR A 166 -2.47 17.88 -7.90
N GLN A 167 -2.47 18.92 -7.09
CA GLN A 167 -1.95 20.23 -7.49
C GLN A 167 -0.42 20.15 -7.74
N LEU A 168 0.24 19.14 -7.18
CA LEU A 168 1.68 18.95 -7.25
C LEU A 168 2.08 17.83 -8.23
N ARG A 169 1.91 18.05 -9.54
CA ARG A 169 2.53 17.17 -10.54
C ARG A 169 4.04 17.43 -10.63
N PRO A 170 4.87 16.37 -10.89
CA PRO A 170 6.30 16.57 -11.13
C PRO A 170 6.54 17.57 -12.26
N LYS A 171 7.42 18.53 -12.03
CA LYS A 171 7.73 19.62 -13.00
C LYS A 171 9.16 19.54 -13.53
N HIS A 172 10.09 19.02 -12.74
CA HIS A 172 11.53 19.09 -13.03
C HIS A 172 12.12 17.75 -13.47
N LEU A 173 11.40 16.62 -13.40
CA LEU A 173 11.91 15.28 -13.70
C LEU A 173 11.95 15.04 -15.21
N ASP A 174 12.91 15.68 -15.88
CA ASP A 174 13.10 15.53 -17.33
C ASP A 174 13.84 14.22 -17.63
N VAL A 175 13.20 13.34 -18.42
CA VAL A 175 13.77 12.06 -18.82
C VAL A 175 15.01 12.25 -19.72
N SER A 176 15.07 13.32 -20.51
CA SER A 176 16.23 13.61 -21.37
C SER A 176 17.50 13.97 -20.59
N ALA A 177 17.35 14.35 -19.31
CA ALA A 177 18.48 14.67 -18.44
C ALA A 177 19.15 13.42 -17.83
N LEU A 178 18.55 12.23 -17.97
CA LEU A 178 19.07 10.98 -17.35
C LEU A 178 20.46 10.59 -17.87
N ASP A 179 20.81 10.97 -19.10
CA ASP A 179 22.13 10.74 -19.70
C ASP A 179 23.22 11.66 -19.10
N THR A 180 22.85 12.64 -18.28
CA THR A 180 23.77 13.57 -17.62
C THR A 180 23.50 13.51 -16.09
N PRO A 181 24.23 12.66 -15.33
CA PRO A 181 23.93 12.38 -13.92
C PRO A 181 23.81 13.62 -13.06
N THR A 182 24.73 14.57 -13.15
CA THR A 182 24.70 15.84 -12.38
C THR A 182 23.42 16.65 -12.64
N LEU A 183 22.94 16.70 -13.89
CA LEU A 183 21.70 17.41 -14.24
C LEU A 183 20.46 16.66 -13.73
N ALA A 184 20.44 15.33 -13.87
CA ALA A 184 19.36 14.50 -13.36
C ALA A 184 19.22 14.61 -11.84
N LEU A 185 20.32 14.58 -11.10
CA LEU A 185 20.35 14.76 -9.65
C LEU A 185 19.90 16.17 -9.25
N ALA A 186 20.33 17.22 -9.96
CA ALA A 186 19.85 18.57 -9.72
C ALA A 186 18.33 18.71 -9.93
N ASN A 187 17.78 18.07 -10.96
CA ASN A 187 16.35 18.05 -11.23
C ASN A 187 15.58 17.30 -10.12
N ALA A 188 16.07 16.17 -9.67
CA ALA A 188 15.47 15.41 -8.56
C ALA A 188 15.54 16.18 -7.24
N ALA A 189 16.66 16.86 -6.96
CA ALA A 189 16.79 17.71 -5.78
C ALA A 189 15.81 18.89 -5.79
N ARG A 190 15.56 19.52 -6.95
CA ARG A 190 14.54 20.58 -7.10
C ARG A 190 13.14 20.05 -6.82
N GLU A 191 12.84 18.83 -7.26
CA GLU A 191 11.54 18.22 -6.98
C GLU A 191 11.39 17.87 -5.49
N THR A 192 12.48 17.46 -4.83
CA THR A 192 12.50 17.23 -3.36
C THR A 192 12.28 18.54 -2.58
N LEU A 193 12.79 19.68 -3.06
CA LEU A 193 12.50 20.99 -2.46
C LEU A 193 10.99 21.32 -2.52
N ARG A 194 10.30 20.96 -3.60
CA ARG A 194 8.84 21.12 -3.69
C ARG A 194 8.08 20.25 -2.68
N ILE A 195 8.59 19.07 -2.36
CA ILE A 195 8.06 18.28 -1.22
C ILE A 195 8.25 19.08 0.08
N GLY A 196 9.41 19.70 0.27
CA GLY A 196 9.68 20.59 1.41
C GLY A 196 8.67 21.72 1.54
N ASP A 197 8.35 22.41 0.43
CA ASP A 197 7.35 23.50 0.40
C ASP A 197 5.95 22.97 0.77
N ALA A 198 5.56 21.79 0.26
CA ALA A 198 4.30 21.16 0.62
C ALA A 198 4.26 20.74 2.10
N MET A 199 5.39 20.27 2.63
CA MET A 199 5.52 19.93 4.04
C MET A 199 5.37 21.15 4.96
N GLU A 200 5.90 22.32 4.56
CA GLU A 200 5.66 23.59 5.28
C GLU A 200 4.18 23.94 5.33
N GLN A 201 3.47 23.80 4.20
CA GLN A 201 2.01 24.02 4.14
C GLN A 201 1.25 23.03 5.03
N MET A 202 1.67 21.75 5.06
CA MET A 202 1.10 20.75 5.98
C MET A 202 1.31 21.13 7.44
N MET A 203 2.49 21.61 7.80
CA MET A 203 2.77 22.09 9.15
C MET A 203 1.86 23.28 9.53
N GLU A 204 1.65 24.24 8.63
CA GLU A 204 0.71 25.34 8.85
C GLU A 204 -0.74 24.86 9.01
N GLY A 205 -1.16 23.88 8.19
CA GLY A 205 -2.48 23.24 8.31
C GLY A 205 -2.65 22.54 9.66
N LEU A 206 -1.64 21.79 10.12
CA LEU A 206 -1.65 21.17 11.45
C LEU A 206 -1.82 22.16 12.58
N ASN A 207 -1.12 23.31 12.51
CA ASN A 207 -1.26 24.37 13.50
C ASN A 207 -2.70 24.91 13.56
N LYS A 208 -3.35 25.10 12.43
CA LYS A 208 -4.77 25.53 12.38
C LYS A 208 -5.70 24.49 12.99
N VAL A 209 -5.46 23.18 12.74
CA VAL A 209 -6.22 22.11 13.37
C VAL A 209 -6.05 22.10 14.89
N MET A 210 -4.82 22.30 15.39
CA MET A 210 -4.55 22.42 16.83
C MET A 210 -5.30 23.59 17.49
N HIS A 211 -5.55 24.68 16.74
CA HIS A 211 -6.28 25.87 17.18
C HIS A 211 -7.80 25.84 16.92
N GLY A 212 -8.33 24.66 16.53
CA GLY A 212 -9.78 24.44 16.44
C GLY A 212 -10.38 24.65 15.06
N GLU A 213 -9.59 24.54 13.98
CA GLU A 213 -10.04 24.53 12.59
C GLU A 213 -10.04 23.11 11.99
N PRO A 214 -10.95 22.21 12.37
CA PRO A 214 -10.90 20.79 11.98
C PRO A 214 -11.09 20.57 10.46
N ARG A 215 -11.61 21.55 9.75
CA ARG A 215 -11.79 21.46 8.28
C ARG A 215 -10.49 21.36 7.51
N GLN A 216 -9.38 21.79 8.12
CA GLN A 216 -8.04 21.72 7.53
C GLN A 216 -7.53 20.27 7.41
N GLU A 217 -8.09 19.30 8.14
CA GLU A 217 -7.75 17.86 8.02
C GLU A 217 -7.83 17.34 6.58
N LYS A 218 -8.86 17.76 5.83
CA LYS A 218 -9.00 17.36 4.42
C LYS A 218 -7.89 17.90 3.52
N GLU A 219 -7.41 19.11 3.81
CA GLU A 219 -6.29 19.70 3.07
C GLU A 219 -4.96 19.01 3.43
N LEU A 220 -4.77 18.63 4.71
CA LEU A 220 -3.62 17.83 5.14
C LEU A 220 -3.55 16.52 4.38
N ARG A 221 -4.66 15.81 4.27
CA ARG A 221 -4.74 14.54 3.54
C ARG A 221 -4.40 14.72 2.06
N LYS A 222 -4.92 15.77 1.43
CA LYS A 222 -4.62 16.08 0.02
C LYS A 222 -3.13 16.37 -0.18
N LEU A 223 -2.52 17.16 0.70
CA LEU A 223 -1.09 17.46 0.64
C LEU A 223 -0.22 16.22 0.87
N ALA A 224 -0.65 15.30 1.76
CA ALA A 224 0.05 14.02 1.96
C ALA A 224 0.03 13.16 0.69
N ASP A 225 -1.14 13.05 0.03
CA ASP A 225 -1.26 12.37 -1.26
C ASP A 225 -0.36 13.00 -2.33
N ASP A 226 -0.32 14.34 -2.41
CA ASP A 226 0.54 15.10 -3.33
C ASP A 226 2.04 14.83 -3.07
N ILE A 227 2.46 14.80 -1.81
CA ILE A 227 3.84 14.47 -1.40
C ILE A 227 4.19 13.04 -1.81
N ASN A 228 3.31 12.07 -1.59
CA ASN A 228 3.53 10.69 -1.99
C ASN A 228 3.68 10.54 -3.52
N VAL A 229 2.88 11.29 -4.31
CA VAL A 229 3.02 11.32 -5.77
C VAL A 229 4.40 11.85 -6.19
N LEU A 230 4.87 12.96 -5.60
CA LEU A 230 6.18 13.52 -5.88
C LEU A 230 7.31 12.58 -5.47
N TYR A 231 7.26 12.01 -4.26
CA TYR A 231 8.24 11.04 -3.79
C TYR A 231 8.34 9.82 -4.72
N THR A 232 7.18 9.25 -5.10
CA THR A 232 7.14 8.11 -6.02
C THR A 232 7.76 8.47 -7.38
N ALA A 233 7.47 9.66 -7.90
CA ALA A 233 8.04 10.13 -9.16
C ALA A 233 9.56 10.32 -9.07
N ILE A 234 10.08 10.92 -8.00
CA ILE A 234 11.52 11.08 -7.74
C ILE A 234 12.20 9.71 -7.69
N LYS A 235 11.66 8.78 -6.90
CA LYS A 235 12.19 7.43 -6.76
C LYS A 235 12.27 6.69 -8.09
N LEU A 236 11.20 6.74 -8.90
CA LEU A 236 11.17 6.09 -10.21
C LEU A 236 12.09 6.77 -11.22
N TYR A 237 12.26 8.08 -11.15
CA TYR A 237 13.18 8.83 -11.98
C TYR A 237 14.63 8.46 -11.67
N LEU A 238 15.03 8.48 -10.42
CA LEU A 238 16.37 8.13 -9.97
C LEU A 238 16.69 6.65 -10.18
N ALA A 239 15.69 5.74 -10.08
CA ALA A 239 15.88 4.32 -10.37
C ALA A 239 16.23 4.01 -11.85
N ARG A 240 15.97 4.95 -12.77
CA ARG A 240 16.34 4.81 -14.20
C ARG A 240 17.79 5.19 -14.48
N MET A 241 18.48 5.83 -13.55
CA MET A 241 19.89 6.19 -13.71
C MET A 241 20.77 4.94 -13.63
N PRO A 242 21.77 4.78 -14.51
CA PRO A 242 22.71 3.66 -14.45
C PRO A 242 23.66 3.86 -13.24
N LYS A 243 23.34 3.21 -12.15
CA LYS A 243 24.04 3.37 -10.86
C LYS A 243 25.54 3.01 -10.93
N GLU A 244 25.90 2.12 -11.84
CA GLU A 244 27.27 1.65 -12.03
C GLU A 244 28.18 2.69 -12.71
N GLU A 245 27.59 3.71 -13.32
CA GLU A 245 28.32 4.79 -14.04
C GLU A 245 28.45 6.07 -13.19
N LEU A 246 27.85 6.11 -11.99
CA LEU A 246 27.88 7.29 -11.13
C LEU A 246 29.23 7.44 -10.44
N ALA A 247 29.79 8.63 -10.46
CA ALA A 247 30.92 9.01 -9.62
C ALA A 247 30.53 8.90 -8.12
N GLU A 248 31.53 8.81 -7.24
CA GLU A 248 31.28 8.66 -5.79
C GLU A 248 30.44 9.80 -5.21
N GLU A 249 30.70 11.03 -5.59
CA GLU A 249 29.94 12.21 -5.20
C GLU A 249 28.48 12.15 -5.73
N GLU A 250 28.30 11.71 -6.96
CA GLU A 250 26.96 11.56 -7.56
C GLU A 250 26.17 10.45 -6.89
N SER A 251 26.81 9.33 -6.55
CA SER A 251 26.20 8.23 -5.81
C SER A 251 25.76 8.66 -4.41
N ARG A 252 26.58 9.48 -3.74
CA ARG A 252 26.26 10.07 -2.44
C ARG A 252 25.07 11.02 -2.57
N ARG A 253 25.10 11.94 -3.53
CA ARG A 253 23.99 12.87 -3.77
C ARG A 253 22.69 12.16 -4.14
N TRP A 254 22.77 11.09 -4.91
CA TRP A 254 21.64 10.21 -5.21
C TRP A 254 21.01 9.65 -3.91
N ALA A 255 21.83 9.13 -3.00
CA ALA A 255 21.37 8.58 -1.73
C ALA A 255 20.74 9.67 -0.83
N GLU A 256 21.35 10.85 -0.74
CA GLU A 256 20.83 12.00 0.01
C GLU A 256 19.44 12.44 -0.48
N ILE A 257 19.23 12.48 -1.81
CA ILE A 257 17.95 12.88 -2.40
C ILE A 257 16.87 11.84 -2.06
N ILE A 258 17.17 10.55 -2.20
CA ILE A 258 16.24 9.46 -1.85
C ILE A 258 15.90 9.51 -0.36
N GLU A 259 16.91 9.63 0.50
CA GLU A 259 16.71 9.66 1.96
C GLU A 259 15.86 10.87 2.36
N MET A 260 16.20 12.07 1.86
CA MET A 260 15.46 13.29 2.20
C MET A 260 14.01 13.23 1.72
N SER A 261 13.77 12.78 0.49
CA SER A 261 12.42 12.67 -0.05
C SER A 261 11.59 11.61 0.70
N LEU A 262 12.19 10.48 1.10
CA LEU A 262 11.55 9.46 1.95
C LEU A 262 11.21 10.01 3.34
N ASN A 263 12.14 10.74 3.97
CA ASN A 263 11.93 11.30 5.30
C ASN A 263 10.81 12.35 5.30
N LEU A 264 10.68 13.13 4.24
CA LEU A 264 9.57 14.09 4.08
C LEU A 264 8.23 13.40 3.85
N GLU A 265 8.20 12.30 3.08
CA GLU A 265 6.99 11.48 2.89
C GLU A 265 6.55 10.84 4.20
N GLN A 266 7.45 10.19 4.94
CA GLN A 266 7.13 9.65 6.27
C GLN A 266 6.69 10.73 7.27
N ALA A 267 7.24 11.92 7.16
CA ALA A 267 6.81 13.07 7.97
C ALA A 267 5.38 13.52 7.59
N SER A 268 5.03 13.49 6.32
CA SER A 268 3.67 13.84 5.87
C SER A 268 2.61 12.88 6.43
N ASP A 269 2.89 11.59 6.45
CA ASP A 269 2.01 10.58 7.05
C ASP A 269 1.79 10.82 8.55
N ILE A 270 2.85 11.23 9.25
CA ILE A 270 2.75 11.56 10.67
C ILE A 270 1.87 12.80 10.87
N VAL A 271 2.05 13.86 10.07
CA VAL A 271 1.27 15.10 10.18
C VAL A 271 -0.19 14.89 9.82
N GLU A 272 -0.49 14.11 8.79
CA GLU A 272 -1.86 13.72 8.43
C GLU A 272 -2.55 13.02 9.60
N ARG A 273 -1.88 11.99 10.16
CA ARG A 273 -2.40 11.26 11.31
C ARG A 273 -2.62 12.17 12.54
N MET A 274 -1.68 13.05 12.87
CA MET A 274 -1.83 14.02 13.95
C MET A 274 -3.05 14.92 13.75
N GLY A 275 -3.23 15.42 12.52
CA GLY A 275 -4.37 16.26 12.15
C GLY A 275 -5.71 15.53 12.31
N SER A 276 -5.78 14.27 11.85
CA SER A 276 -6.96 13.42 11.98
C SER A 276 -7.28 13.11 13.45
N GLU A 277 -6.29 12.73 14.26
CA GLU A 277 -6.48 12.45 15.69
C GLU A 277 -6.97 13.68 16.48
N ILE A 278 -6.47 14.87 16.16
CA ILE A 278 -6.92 16.12 16.79
C ILE A 278 -8.36 16.44 16.36
N ALA A 279 -8.66 16.35 15.05
CA ALA A 279 -9.98 16.65 14.52
C ALA A 279 -11.05 15.71 15.11
N ASP A 280 -10.81 14.41 15.13
CA ASP A 280 -11.72 13.40 15.67
C ASP A 280 -12.02 13.63 17.16
N LYS A 281 -11.00 13.87 17.97
CA LYS A 281 -11.16 14.10 19.41
C LYS A 281 -11.79 15.45 19.73
N SER A 282 -11.50 16.48 18.93
CA SER A 282 -12.13 17.80 19.05
C SER A 282 -13.63 17.75 18.73
N LEU A 283 -14.01 17.04 17.65
CA LEU A 283 -15.40 16.90 17.23
C LEU A 283 -16.21 16.00 18.18
N ALA A 284 -15.66 14.85 18.59
CA ALA A 284 -16.36 13.84 19.39
C ALA A 284 -16.62 14.27 20.83
N ALA A 285 -15.76 15.10 21.41
CA ALA A 285 -15.79 15.39 22.86
C ALA A 285 -15.90 16.87 23.23
N ARG A 286 -15.94 17.81 22.29
CA ARG A 286 -15.81 19.27 22.55
C ARG A 286 -14.64 19.61 23.48
N ARG A 287 -13.54 18.86 23.39
CA ARG A 287 -12.39 18.93 24.29
C ARG A 287 -11.31 19.77 23.65
N ALA A 288 -10.92 20.84 24.32
CA ALA A 288 -9.78 21.67 23.95
C ALA A 288 -8.60 21.32 24.86
N PHE A 289 -7.38 21.49 24.36
CA PHE A 289 -6.18 21.44 25.22
C PHE A 289 -6.28 22.48 26.33
N SER A 290 -5.61 22.22 27.48
CA SER A 290 -5.41 23.27 28.48
C SER A 290 -4.59 24.41 27.87
N LEU A 291 -4.79 25.63 28.34
CA LEU A 291 -4.05 26.80 27.83
C LEU A 291 -2.53 26.61 27.90
N ASP A 292 -2.03 26.01 28.99
CA ASP A 292 -0.60 25.75 29.12
C ASP A 292 -0.14 24.60 28.20
N GLY A 293 -0.97 23.55 28.03
CA GLY A 293 -0.68 22.47 27.09
C GLY A 293 -0.61 22.96 25.64
N LEU A 294 -1.50 23.85 25.23
CA LEU A 294 -1.47 24.45 23.89
C LEU A 294 -0.23 25.31 23.67
N LYS A 295 0.14 26.15 24.66
CA LYS A 295 1.39 26.95 24.58
C LYS A 295 2.65 26.09 24.44
N GLU A 296 2.68 24.92 25.11
CA GLU A 296 3.80 23.98 25.00
C GLU A 296 3.87 23.36 23.59
N LEU A 297 2.72 22.98 23.03
CA LEU A 297 2.64 22.46 21.66
C LEU A 297 3.03 23.52 20.64
N ASP A 298 2.59 24.78 20.82
CA ASP A 298 2.96 25.92 19.96
C ASP A 298 4.48 26.16 19.96
N ALA A 299 5.11 26.15 21.14
CA ALA A 299 6.55 26.33 21.24
C ALA A 299 7.34 25.23 20.55
N LEU A 300 6.86 23.97 20.61
CA LEU A 300 7.46 22.85 19.87
C LEU A 300 7.20 22.96 18.38
N TYR A 301 6.02 23.37 17.98
CA TYR A 301 5.65 23.58 16.57
C TYR A 301 6.56 24.63 15.92
N GLU A 302 6.74 25.80 16.53
CA GLU A 302 7.62 26.86 16.02
C GLU A 302 9.08 26.37 15.86
N GLN A 303 9.58 25.64 16.85
CA GLN A 303 10.92 25.06 16.78
C GLN A 303 11.02 24.01 15.68
N LEU A 304 9.99 23.19 15.48
CA LEU A 304 9.93 22.13 14.47
C LEU A 304 9.88 22.73 13.05
N LEU A 305 9.06 23.76 12.84
CA LEU A 305 8.99 24.49 11.57
C LEU A 305 10.33 25.17 11.24
N SER A 306 10.99 25.79 12.24
CA SER A 306 12.32 26.35 12.08
C SER A 306 13.36 25.28 11.69
N ASN A 307 13.26 24.07 12.27
CA ASN A 307 14.15 22.96 11.96
C ASN A 307 13.90 22.42 10.54
N LEU A 308 12.64 22.33 10.08
CA LEU A 308 12.30 21.96 8.71
C LEU A 308 12.94 22.94 7.71
N LYS A 309 12.73 24.25 7.88
CA LYS A 309 13.32 25.29 7.02
C LYS A 309 14.84 25.22 6.96
N LEU A 310 15.46 25.04 8.11
CA LEU A 310 16.91 24.90 8.20
C LEU A 310 17.39 23.59 7.54
N ALA A 311 16.64 22.49 7.68
CA ALA A 311 16.94 21.22 7.05
C ALA A 311 16.89 21.31 5.50
N MET A 312 15.86 21.98 4.96
CA MET A 312 15.75 22.22 3.51
C MET A 312 16.90 23.09 3.00
N SER A 313 17.34 24.10 3.77
CA SER A 313 18.51 24.90 3.45
C SER A 313 19.80 24.07 3.46
N VAL A 314 20.00 23.20 4.45
CA VAL A 314 21.16 22.28 4.53
C VAL A 314 21.15 21.29 3.36
N PHE A 315 19.99 20.70 3.04
CA PHE A 315 19.83 19.78 1.91
C PHE A 315 20.19 20.43 0.57
N PHE A 316 19.83 21.71 0.38
CA PHE A 316 20.11 22.44 -0.84
C PHE A 316 21.58 22.87 -0.94
N SER A 317 22.14 23.42 0.14
CA SER A 317 23.47 24.06 0.11
C SER A 317 24.63 23.13 0.47
N GLY A 318 24.37 22.02 1.20
CA GLY A 318 25.44 21.19 1.78
C GLY A 318 26.29 21.90 2.83
N ASP A 319 25.86 23.08 3.36
CA ASP A 319 26.69 23.90 4.27
C ASP A 319 26.89 23.24 5.62
N VAL A 320 28.13 22.92 5.95
CA VAL A 320 28.58 22.28 7.19
C VAL A 320 28.21 23.11 8.42
N THR A 321 28.28 24.45 8.32
CA THR A 321 27.95 25.35 9.45
C THR A 321 26.46 25.28 9.78
N SER A 322 25.62 25.31 8.76
CA SER A 322 24.16 25.13 8.89
C SER A 322 23.80 23.72 9.39
N ALA A 323 24.50 22.69 8.93
CA ALA A 323 24.32 21.32 9.41
C ALA A 323 24.67 21.18 10.91
N ARG A 324 25.78 21.78 11.35
CA ARG A 324 26.14 21.85 12.80
C ARG A 324 25.08 22.61 13.61
N ARG A 325 24.50 23.69 13.05
CA ARG A 325 23.41 24.44 13.68
C ARG A 325 22.15 23.59 13.80
N LEU A 326 21.79 22.86 12.74
CA LEU A 326 20.62 21.96 12.70
C LEU A 326 20.76 20.84 13.75
N ARG A 327 21.93 20.20 13.83
CA ARG A 327 22.22 19.18 14.86
C ARG A 327 22.06 19.70 16.29
N ARG A 328 22.54 20.93 16.57
CA ARG A 328 22.33 21.57 17.88
C ARG A 328 20.84 21.88 18.13
N SER A 329 20.12 22.32 17.11
CA SER A 329 18.69 22.61 17.18
C SER A 329 17.85 21.34 17.45
N LYS A 330 18.20 20.21 16.79
CA LYS A 330 17.62 18.89 17.09
C LYS A 330 17.76 18.53 18.58
N HIS A 331 18.94 18.75 19.14
CA HIS A 331 19.18 18.46 20.56
C HIS A 331 18.36 19.35 21.49
N ARG A 332 18.27 20.67 21.21
CA ARG A 332 17.44 21.61 21.98
C ARG A 332 15.97 21.21 21.94
N PHE A 333 15.45 20.83 20.79
CA PHE A 333 14.08 20.34 20.65
C PHE A 333 13.83 19.14 21.57
N ARG A 334 14.72 18.15 21.57
CA ARG A 334 14.60 16.96 22.42
C ARG A 334 14.55 17.32 23.93
N ILE A 335 15.37 18.26 24.37
CA ILE A 335 15.36 18.72 25.77
C ILE A 335 14.03 19.41 26.09
N LEU A 336 13.55 20.29 25.21
CA LEU A 336 12.30 21.02 25.38
C LEU A 336 11.10 20.06 25.41
N ASN A 337 11.03 19.12 24.48
CA ASN A 337 9.99 18.11 24.40
C ASN A 337 9.94 17.25 25.69
N ARG A 338 11.09 16.80 26.16
CA ARG A 338 11.19 16.05 27.44
C ARG A 338 10.70 16.88 28.62
N ARG A 339 11.07 18.16 28.69
CA ARG A 339 10.61 19.07 29.73
C ARG A 339 9.09 19.19 29.73
N TYR A 340 8.47 19.39 28.57
CA TYR A 340 7.01 19.51 28.46
C TYR A 340 6.28 18.20 28.79
N SER A 341 6.85 17.05 28.46
CA SER A 341 6.33 15.77 28.93
C SER A 341 6.27 15.68 30.46
N HIS A 342 7.33 16.14 31.16
CA HIS A 342 7.34 16.17 32.63
C HIS A 342 6.33 17.19 33.20
N THR A 343 6.29 18.40 32.65
CA THR A 343 5.31 19.43 33.08
C THR A 343 3.87 18.96 32.89
N HIS A 344 3.60 18.19 31.82
CA HIS A 344 2.29 17.60 31.61
C HIS A 344 1.92 16.58 32.72
N VAL A 345 2.85 15.71 33.10
CA VAL A 345 2.66 14.76 34.22
C VAL A 345 2.42 15.50 35.55
N ASP A 346 3.12 16.58 35.82
CA ASP A 346 2.90 17.41 37.01
C ASP A 346 1.48 17.99 37.05
N ARG A 347 0.94 18.44 35.89
CA ARG A 347 -0.46 18.91 35.77
C ARG A 347 -1.49 17.79 36.04
N LEU A 348 -1.17 16.55 35.70
CA LEU A 348 -2.02 15.39 36.03
C LEU A 348 -2.07 15.17 37.55
N HIS A 349 -0.94 15.30 38.23
CA HIS A 349 -0.90 15.21 39.70
C HIS A 349 -1.68 16.33 40.38
N GLN A 350 -1.74 17.52 39.78
CA GLN A 350 -2.56 18.64 40.26
C GLN A 350 -4.05 18.51 39.93
N GLN A 351 -4.49 17.36 39.39
CA GLN A 351 -5.88 17.05 39.03
C GLN A 351 -6.50 18.06 38.03
N ASN A 352 -5.70 18.63 37.13
CA ASN A 352 -6.23 19.48 36.07
C ASN A 352 -7.10 18.66 35.11
N VAL A 353 -8.42 18.86 35.17
CA VAL A 353 -9.42 18.06 34.42
C VAL A 353 -9.15 18.08 32.91
N GLN A 354 -8.87 19.24 32.33
CA GLN A 354 -8.61 19.36 30.88
C GLN A 354 -7.32 18.59 30.48
N SER A 355 -6.28 18.64 31.33
CA SER A 355 -5.04 17.89 31.10
C SER A 355 -5.26 16.39 31.23
N ILE A 356 -6.11 15.93 32.15
CA ILE A 356 -6.47 14.51 32.30
C ILE A 356 -7.23 14.02 31.07
N GLU A 357 -8.23 14.77 30.64
CA GLU A 357 -9.08 14.40 29.48
C GLU A 357 -8.33 14.35 28.16
N THR A 358 -7.31 15.17 27.98
CA THR A 358 -6.51 15.26 26.73
C THR A 358 -5.15 14.59 26.83
N SER A 359 -4.85 13.90 27.94
CA SER A 359 -3.49 13.39 28.24
C SER A 359 -2.95 12.45 27.17
N SER A 360 -3.73 11.48 26.73
CA SER A 360 -3.27 10.53 25.71
C SER A 360 -2.96 11.21 24.37
N LEU A 361 -3.79 12.20 23.99
CA LEU A 361 -3.57 12.99 22.78
C LEU A 361 -2.32 13.87 22.93
N HIS A 362 -2.20 14.61 24.04
CA HIS A 362 -1.07 15.51 24.26
C HIS A 362 0.27 14.77 24.24
N LEU A 363 0.39 13.65 24.98
CA LEU A 363 1.60 12.84 25.00
C LEU A 363 1.88 12.16 23.65
N GLY A 364 0.84 11.75 22.92
CA GLY A 364 0.95 11.24 21.55
C GLY A 364 1.56 12.28 20.61
N LEU A 365 1.04 13.51 20.63
CA LEU A 365 1.56 14.61 19.82
C LEU A 365 3.01 14.97 20.16
N LEU A 366 3.41 14.97 21.44
CA LEU A 366 4.80 15.16 21.84
C LEU A 366 5.71 14.09 21.25
N GLY A 367 5.26 12.82 21.24
CA GLY A 367 5.99 11.70 20.63
C GLY A 367 6.12 11.85 19.09
N ASP A 368 5.04 12.23 18.42
CA ASP A 368 5.02 12.42 16.96
C ASP A 368 5.87 13.64 16.54
N MET A 369 5.80 14.76 17.26
CA MET A 369 6.69 15.92 17.05
C MET A 369 8.18 15.55 17.23
N GLN A 370 8.51 14.67 18.16
CA GLN A 370 9.87 14.15 18.33
C GLN A 370 10.32 13.32 17.11
N ARG A 371 9.43 12.52 16.53
CA ARG A 371 9.71 11.76 15.30
C ARG A 371 9.91 12.69 14.11
N LEU A 372 9.02 13.67 13.92
CA LEU A 372 9.14 14.69 12.88
C LEU A 372 10.49 15.42 12.98
N ASN A 373 10.89 15.85 14.19
CA ASN A 373 12.18 16.48 14.39
C ASN A 373 13.35 15.57 14.01
N SER A 374 13.23 14.27 14.23
CA SER A 374 14.27 13.31 13.85
C SER A 374 14.38 13.13 12.34
N LEU A 375 13.24 13.07 11.63
CA LEU A 375 13.19 12.96 10.17
C LEU A 375 13.74 14.22 9.50
N PHE A 376 13.29 15.41 9.91
CA PHE A 376 13.77 16.68 9.33
C PHE A 376 15.26 16.89 9.53
N CYS A 377 15.78 16.53 10.69
CA CYS A 377 17.17 16.79 11.03
C CYS A 377 18.16 15.70 10.57
N SER A 378 17.70 14.65 9.86
CA SER A 378 18.57 13.55 9.37
C SER A 378 19.65 14.06 8.45
N VAL A 379 19.32 14.98 7.54
CA VAL A 379 20.24 15.57 6.57
C VAL A 379 21.49 16.20 7.18
N ALA A 380 21.43 16.64 8.45
CA ALA A 380 22.59 17.19 9.11
C ALA A 380 23.71 16.15 9.32
N TYR A 381 23.36 14.87 9.46
CA TYR A 381 24.35 13.81 9.65
C TYR A 381 25.02 13.45 8.34
N SER A 382 24.27 13.33 7.25
CA SER A 382 24.84 13.07 5.91
C SER A 382 25.88 14.12 5.50
N VAL A 383 25.60 15.40 5.80
CA VAL A 383 26.53 16.50 5.52
C VAL A 383 27.74 16.52 6.47
N LEU A 384 27.57 16.15 7.75
CA LEU A 384 28.64 16.17 8.75
C LEU A 384 29.53 14.94 8.74
N GLU A 385 29.11 13.83 8.12
CA GLU A 385 29.90 12.61 7.92
C GLU A 385 30.79 12.70 6.65
N GLN A 386 30.68 13.77 5.85
CA GLN A 386 31.59 14.01 4.75
C GLN A 386 33.00 14.23 5.30
N PRO A 387 34.04 13.54 4.80
CA PRO A 387 35.42 13.85 5.16
C PRO A 387 35.70 15.31 4.77
N ASP A 388 36.27 16.09 5.70
CA ASP A 388 36.72 17.46 5.41
C ASP A 388 37.77 17.39 4.28
N GLU A 389 37.45 17.83 3.06
CA GLU A 389 38.39 17.95 1.94
C GLU A 389 39.51 18.99 2.20
N ASP A 390 39.44 19.71 3.32
CA ASP A 390 40.39 20.77 3.69
C ASP A 390 41.57 20.30 4.56
N GLU A 391 41.56 19.06 5.09
CA GLU A 391 42.74 18.57 5.88
C GLU A 391 43.94 18.17 4.99
N GLY A 392 43.79 18.16 3.67
CA GLY A 392 44.88 17.80 2.72
C GLY A 392 45.68 18.96 2.11
N ARG A 393 45.38 20.22 2.48
CA ARG A 393 46.06 21.39 1.84
C ARG A 393 47.13 22.07 2.66
N ASP A 394 47.33 21.69 3.89
CA ASP A 394 48.35 22.33 4.77
C ASP A 394 49.60 21.48 5.00
N GLU A 395 49.87 20.44 4.21
CA GLU A 395 51.13 19.71 4.23
C GLU A 395 51.82 19.72 2.84
N TYR A 396 52.23 20.90 2.33
CA TYR A 396 53.33 21.02 1.40
C TYR A 396 53.96 22.40 1.52
#